data_68888598150ccb5a6709c2af7f6d4cac
#
_entry.id   68888598150ccb5a6709c2af7f6d4cac
#
_cell.length_a   1.000
_cell.length_b   1.000
_cell.length_c   1.000
_cell.angle_alpha   90.00
_cell.angle_beta   90.00
_cell.angle_gamma   90.00
#
_symmetry.space_group_name_H-M   'P 1'
#
loop_
_entity.id
_entity.type
_entity.pdbx_description
1 polymer ?
#
loop_
_entity_poly.entity_id
_entity_poly.type
_entity_poly.pdbx_seq_one_letter_code
_entity_poly.pdbx_strand_id
1 'polypeptide(L)'
;MQLDARLIDQHAHPPRLTYIDDAIKEIADSISKNGQRDAIHVIPHPKKPGRYIIGDGWTRVLAIRSYGINNGTVLAAVHKNLTESEASWLGMLQNDERSQLTDFDRGMYFANWLDDGMTIDDIANRVKMSRTRVGEFVVIRNLPMEIKEHARRTPKKMSASVFAIISSILNKSSEDKAISICNKYIAGDHTHAWLRKQASEISENSRKKSANSVQYQRRYGQGHYRQRASGQVELNVVIPDTSLVTQFNADLEELLKKYLPQETADANGTAEGPDTDSESTGSTSE
;
A
#
# COMPACT_ATOMS: atom_id res chain seq x y z
N MET A 1 33.11 -16.47 20.34
CA MET A 1 34.54 -16.24 20.08
C MET A 1 34.82 -14.77 19.85
N GLN A 2 36.06 -14.32 20.00
CA GLN A 2 36.44 -12.95 19.61
C GLN A 2 36.79 -12.90 18.12
N LEU A 3 36.28 -11.91 17.40
CA LEU A 3 36.56 -11.67 16.00
C LEU A 3 37.04 -10.22 15.81
N ASP A 4 37.96 -9.99 14.87
CA ASP A 4 38.29 -8.63 14.45
C ASP A 4 37.05 -8.00 13.79
N ALA A 5 36.61 -6.87 14.32
CA ALA A 5 35.43 -6.18 13.82
C ALA A 5 35.54 -5.83 12.33
N ARG A 6 36.75 -5.65 11.78
CA ARG A 6 36.99 -5.36 10.36
C ARG A 6 36.68 -6.53 9.43
N LEU A 7 36.62 -7.75 9.94
CA LEU A 7 36.29 -8.96 9.16
C LEU A 7 34.79 -9.17 9.01
N ILE A 8 33.95 -8.32 9.61
CA ILE A 8 32.50 -8.48 9.60
C ILE A 8 31.90 -7.54 8.56
N ASP A 9 31.28 -8.07 7.56
CA ASP A 9 30.55 -7.33 6.53
C ASP A 9 29.10 -7.12 6.96
N GLN A 10 28.52 -5.98 6.56
CA GLN A 10 27.10 -5.74 6.73
C GLN A 10 26.30 -6.66 5.81
N HIS A 11 25.11 -7.09 6.24
CA HIS A 11 24.18 -7.82 5.40
C HIS A 11 23.76 -6.97 4.20
N ALA A 12 23.56 -7.58 3.03
CA ALA A 12 23.11 -6.88 1.82
C ALA A 12 21.80 -6.12 2.05
N HIS A 13 20.90 -6.71 2.86
CA HIS A 13 19.61 -6.15 3.25
C HIS A 13 19.54 -6.01 4.78
N PRO A 14 20.13 -4.95 5.36
CA PRO A 14 20.15 -4.80 6.81
C PRO A 14 18.76 -4.49 7.36
N PRO A 15 18.39 -5.02 8.54
CA PRO A 15 17.07 -4.78 9.14
C PRO A 15 16.85 -3.31 9.57
N ARG A 16 17.91 -2.55 9.68
CA ARG A 16 17.88 -1.12 9.96
C ARG A 16 18.72 -0.38 8.92
N LEU A 17 18.11 0.61 8.26
CA LEU A 17 18.76 1.41 7.22
C LEU A 17 19.41 2.67 7.76
N THR A 18 19.01 3.13 8.96
CA THR A 18 19.52 4.36 9.56
C THR A 18 20.10 4.06 10.94
N TYR A 19 21.34 4.50 11.15
CA TYR A 19 22.04 4.42 12.43
C TYR A 19 22.30 5.84 12.92
N ILE A 20 21.90 6.13 14.14
CA ILE A 20 22.02 7.45 14.77
C ILE A 20 23.35 7.48 15.52
N ASP A 21 24.18 8.49 15.26
CA ASP A 21 25.52 8.60 15.85
C ASP A 21 25.49 8.59 17.39
N ASP A 22 24.52 9.27 18.01
CA ASP A 22 24.35 9.27 19.46
C ASP A 22 24.09 7.85 20.01
N ALA A 23 23.27 7.05 19.33
CA ALA A 23 23.02 5.67 19.74
C ALA A 23 24.25 4.77 19.58
N ILE A 24 25.08 5.01 18.55
CA ILE A 24 26.36 4.31 18.39
C ILE A 24 27.32 4.69 19.53
N LYS A 25 27.37 5.97 19.90
CA LYS A 25 28.18 6.48 21.00
C LYS A 25 27.77 5.91 22.34
N GLU A 26 26.47 5.90 22.65
CA GLU A 26 25.96 5.29 23.89
C GLU A 26 26.38 3.83 24.03
N ILE A 27 26.32 3.07 22.94
CA ILE A 27 26.78 1.67 22.92
C ILE A 27 28.30 1.59 23.11
N ALA A 28 29.07 2.49 22.48
CA ALA A 28 30.52 2.55 22.66
C ALA A 28 30.91 2.81 24.12
N ASP A 29 30.25 3.78 24.74
CA ASP A 29 30.48 4.15 26.17
C ASP A 29 30.10 2.98 27.08
N SER A 30 29.00 2.28 26.80
CA SER A 30 28.57 1.11 27.54
C SER A 30 29.58 -0.05 27.44
N ILE A 31 30.06 -0.34 26.23
CA ILE A 31 31.06 -1.41 26.00
C ILE A 31 32.39 -1.05 26.67
N SER A 32 32.81 0.23 26.63
CA SER A 32 34.04 0.68 27.28
C SER A 32 34.00 0.51 28.78
N LYS A 33 32.83 0.77 29.42
CA LYS A 33 32.65 0.67 30.87
C LYS A 33 32.46 -0.75 31.38
N ASN A 34 31.65 -1.53 30.66
CA ASN A 34 31.12 -2.80 31.16
C ASN A 34 31.60 -4.03 30.37
N GLY A 35 32.39 -3.82 29.32
CA GLY A 35 32.67 -4.83 28.32
C GLY A 35 31.45 -5.16 27.45
N GLN A 36 31.69 -5.94 26.40
CA GLN A 36 30.60 -6.45 25.56
C GLN A 36 29.95 -7.65 26.25
N ARG A 37 28.69 -7.54 26.67
CA ARG A 37 27.94 -8.59 27.36
C ARG A 37 27.31 -9.59 26.39
N ASP A 38 26.63 -9.07 25.37
CA ASP A 38 25.92 -9.87 24.38
C ASP A 38 26.77 -10.07 23.13
N ALA A 39 26.91 -11.33 22.70
CA ALA A 39 27.57 -11.63 21.43
C ALA A 39 26.77 -11.04 20.25
N ILE A 40 27.47 -10.62 19.22
CA ILE A 40 26.84 -10.42 17.90
C ILE A 40 26.62 -11.78 17.24
N HIS A 41 25.68 -11.86 16.32
CA HIS A 41 25.41 -13.09 15.57
C HIS A 41 25.91 -12.93 14.15
N VAL A 42 26.74 -13.85 13.68
CA VAL A 42 27.36 -13.81 12.34
C VAL A 42 27.34 -15.16 11.67
N ILE A 43 27.36 -15.17 10.34
CA ILE A 43 27.61 -16.35 9.53
C ILE A 43 28.94 -16.21 8.77
N PRO A 44 29.63 -17.30 8.39
CA PRO A 44 30.76 -17.24 7.46
C PRO A 44 30.30 -16.61 6.13
N HIS A 45 31.12 -15.72 5.58
CA HIS A 45 30.79 -15.08 4.31
C HIS A 45 30.87 -16.11 3.15
N PRO A 46 29.79 -16.34 2.37
CA PRO A 46 29.77 -17.42 1.37
C PRO A 46 30.76 -17.24 0.24
N LYS A 47 31.17 -15.99 -0.07
CA LYS A 47 32.06 -15.65 -1.19
C LYS A 47 33.45 -15.15 -0.77
N LYS A 48 33.70 -14.89 0.53
CA LYS A 48 34.95 -14.29 1.02
C LYS A 48 35.48 -15.10 2.22
N PRO A 49 36.34 -16.08 1.99
CA PRO A 49 36.92 -16.88 3.08
C PRO A 49 37.54 -16.01 4.17
N GLY A 50 37.34 -16.37 5.43
CA GLY A 50 37.85 -15.63 6.59
C GLY A 50 37.09 -14.37 6.96
N ARG A 51 36.03 -14.02 6.24
CA ARG A 51 35.12 -12.92 6.58
C ARG A 51 33.75 -13.46 7.03
N TYR A 52 32.97 -12.59 7.61
CA TYR A 52 31.67 -12.94 8.18
C TYR A 52 30.62 -11.92 7.73
N ILE A 53 29.37 -12.34 7.61
CA ILE A 53 28.20 -11.47 7.40
C ILE A 53 27.45 -11.36 8.72
N ILE A 54 27.06 -10.14 9.10
CA ILE A 54 26.31 -9.88 10.31
C ILE A 54 24.85 -10.37 10.17
N GLY A 55 24.36 -11.08 11.19
CA GLY A 55 22.93 -11.35 11.39
C GLY A 55 22.33 -10.35 12.38
N ASP A 56 22.94 -10.21 13.58
CA ASP A 56 22.53 -9.21 14.59
C ASP A 56 23.72 -8.53 15.26
N GLY A 57 23.50 -7.30 15.69
CA GLY A 57 24.47 -6.53 16.49
C GLY A 57 25.34 -5.59 15.67
N TRP A 58 24.94 -5.16 14.48
CA TRP A 58 25.73 -4.26 13.64
C TRP A 58 26.09 -2.94 14.34
N THR A 59 25.23 -2.35 15.19
CA THR A 59 25.54 -1.14 15.95
C THR A 59 26.73 -1.35 16.89
N ARG A 60 26.89 -2.55 17.46
CA ARG A 60 28.06 -2.91 18.28
C ARG A 60 29.33 -2.96 17.43
N VAL A 61 29.26 -3.52 16.22
CA VAL A 61 30.38 -3.51 15.26
C VAL A 61 30.75 -2.09 14.89
N LEU A 62 29.78 -1.23 14.59
CA LEU A 62 30.02 0.19 14.30
C LEU A 62 30.65 0.90 15.48
N ALA A 63 30.15 0.71 16.70
CA ALA A 63 30.70 1.31 17.91
C ALA A 63 32.18 0.95 18.11
N ILE A 64 32.52 -0.34 17.98
CA ILE A 64 33.90 -0.81 18.12
C ILE A 64 34.81 -0.23 17.02
N ARG A 65 34.33 -0.19 15.77
CA ARG A 65 35.12 0.37 14.65
C ARG A 65 35.32 1.88 14.75
N SER A 66 34.25 2.61 15.03
CA SER A 66 34.29 4.09 14.99
C SER A 66 35.03 4.69 16.16
N TYR A 67 34.98 4.04 17.33
CA TYR A 67 35.62 4.55 18.55
C TYR A 67 36.89 3.79 18.96
N GLY A 68 37.33 2.79 18.19
CA GLY A 68 38.58 2.05 18.43
C GLY A 68 38.62 1.32 19.78
N ILE A 69 37.45 0.98 20.34
CA ILE A 69 37.31 0.34 21.65
C ILE A 69 37.46 -1.18 21.57
N ASN A 70 37.60 -1.85 22.75
CA ASN A 70 37.68 -3.30 22.89
C ASN A 70 38.80 -3.93 22.01
N ASN A 71 39.92 -3.23 21.82
CA ASN A 71 41.05 -3.63 20.96
C ASN A 71 40.63 -3.99 19.52
N GLY A 72 39.56 -3.37 19.00
CA GLY A 72 39.03 -3.63 17.67
C GLY A 72 38.39 -5.02 17.51
N THR A 73 38.15 -5.76 18.60
CA THR A 73 37.55 -7.08 18.57
C THR A 73 36.12 -7.05 19.07
N VAL A 74 35.31 -7.99 18.60
CA VAL A 74 33.91 -8.14 18.96
C VAL A 74 33.61 -9.56 19.40
N LEU A 75 32.88 -9.73 20.49
CA LEU A 75 32.37 -11.02 20.92
C LEU A 75 31.29 -11.48 19.95
N ALA A 76 31.49 -12.65 19.32
CA ALA A 76 30.61 -13.16 18.27
C ALA A 76 30.21 -14.63 18.49
N ALA A 77 28.95 -14.92 18.19
CA ALA A 77 28.40 -16.26 17.99
C ALA A 77 28.38 -16.54 16.47
N VAL A 78 29.14 -17.53 16.03
CA VAL A 78 29.24 -17.90 14.62
C VAL A 78 28.29 -19.05 14.30
N HIS A 79 27.34 -18.81 13.42
CA HIS A 79 26.36 -19.80 12.96
C HIS A 79 26.78 -20.36 11.61
N LYS A 80 27.41 -21.51 11.60
CA LYS A 80 27.94 -22.15 10.38
C LYS A 80 26.88 -22.77 9.47
N ASN A 81 25.71 -23.07 10.03
CA ASN A 81 24.63 -23.81 9.35
C ASN A 81 23.44 -22.91 8.95
N LEU A 82 23.55 -21.61 9.13
CA LEU A 82 22.51 -20.66 8.67
C LEU A 82 22.85 -20.11 7.31
N THR A 83 21.82 -20.00 6.47
CA THR A 83 21.87 -19.23 5.23
C THR A 83 21.87 -17.72 5.52
N GLU A 84 22.20 -16.90 4.53
CA GLU A 84 22.17 -15.44 4.64
C GLU A 84 20.77 -14.95 5.03
N SER A 85 19.71 -15.50 4.42
CA SER A 85 18.31 -15.18 4.75
C SER A 85 17.93 -15.57 6.18
N GLU A 86 18.44 -16.68 6.71
CA GLU A 86 18.17 -17.10 8.08
C GLU A 86 18.93 -16.26 9.11
N ALA A 87 20.15 -15.85 8.80
CA ALA A 87 20.91 -14.91 9.63
C ALA A 87 20.24 -13.54 9.70
N SER A 88 19.75 -13.05 8.57
CA SER A 88 18.96 -11.84 8.44
C SER A 88 17.66 -11.91 9.27
N TRP A 89 16.97 -13.04 9.24
CA TRP A 89 15.81 -13.32 10.08
C TRP A 89 16.12 -13.22 11.58
N LEU A 90 17.21 -13.83 12.01
CA LEU A 90 17.64 -13.81 13.41
C LEU A 90 17.85 -12.37 13.88
N GLY A 91 18.47 -11.53 13.05
CA GLY A 91 18.67 -10.11 13.33
C GLY A 91 17.35 -9.34 13.43
N MET A 92 16.37 -9.66 12.60
CA MET A 92 15.06 -9.03 12.66
C MET A 92 14.32 -9.38 13.97
N LEU A 93 14.27 -10.66 14.34
CA LEU A 93 13.61 -11.11 15.58
C LEU A 93 14.17 -10.40 16.81
N GLN A 94 15.49 -10.36 16.95
CA GLN A 94 16.14 -9.74 18.09
C GLN A 94 15.95 -8.22 18.14
N ASN A 95 15.85 -7.57 16.98
CA ASN A 95 15.54 -6.14 16.91
C ASN A 95 14.06 -5.85 17.19
N ASP A 96 13.14 -6.73 16.80
CA ASP A 96 11.70 -6.57 17.07
C ASP A 96 11.40 -6.71 18.58
N GLU A 97 12.12 -7.58 19.27
CA GLU A 97 12.01 -7.76 20.73
C GLU A 97 12.62 -6.61 21.54
N ARG A 98 13.73 -6.01 21.08
CA ARG A 98 14.51 -5.01 21.82
C ARG A 98 14.19 -3.55 21.46
N SER A 99 13.92 -3.27 20.21
CA SER A 99 13.53 -1.95 19.73
C SER A 99 12.53 -2.11 18.60
N GLN A 100 11.33 -1.59 18.79
CA GLN A 100 10.29 -1.66 17.77
C GLN A 100 10.83 -1.14 16.44
N LEU A 101 11.00 -2.03 15.46
CA LEU A 101 11.26 -1.65 14.08
C LEU A 101 10.12 -0.75 13.61
N THR A 102 10.45 0.30 12.89
CA THR A 102 9.41 1.11 12.25
C THR A 102 8.68 0.29 11.20
N ASP A 103 7.45 0.66 10.89
CA ASP A 103 6.70 -0.01 9.81
C ASP A 103 7.41 0.15 8.46
N PHE A 104 8.18 1.23 8.26
CA PHE A 104 9.04 1.43 7.11
C PHE A 104 10.16 0.37 7.04
N ASP A 105 10.94 0.22 8.12
CA ASP A 105 12.05 -0.74 8.14
C ASP A 105 11.54 -2.17 7.94
N ARG A 106 10.43 -2.53 8.61
CA ARG A 106 9.78 -3.84 8.49
C ARG A 106 9.28 -4.09 7.06
N GLY A 107 8.66 -3.07 6.45
CA GLY A 107 8.17 -3.16 5.07
C GLY A 107 9.30 -3.33 4.06
N MET A 108 10.38 -2.58 4.18
CA MET A 108 11.57 -2.72 3.33
C MET A 108 12.23 -4.08 3.52
N TYR A 109 12.25 -4.57 4.75
CA TYR A 109 12.82 -5.86 5.06
C TYR A 109 12.03 -7.02 4.42
N PHE A 110 10.70 -7.01 4.54
CA PHE A 110 9.85 -8.00 3.87
C PHE A 110 9.93 -7.90 2.35
N ALA A 111 10.07 -6.67 1.82
CA ALA A 111 10.26 -6.47 0.38
C ALA A 111 11.55 -7.11 -0.13
N ASN A 112 12.65 -6.99 0.63
CA ASN A 112 13.92 -7.64 0.31
C ASN A 112 13.79 -9.17 0.31
N TRP A 113 13.02 -9.75 1.23
CA TRP A 113 12.76 -11.19 1.24
C TRP A 113 11.97 -11.67 0.02
N LEU A 114 11.04 -10.85 -0.49
CA LEU A 114 10.36 -11.15 -1.76
C LEU A 114 11.36 -11.12 -2.93
N ASP A 115 12.32 -10.19 -2.93
CA ASP A 115 13.37 -10.11 -3.95
C ASP A 115 14.33 -11.31 -3.87
N ASP A 116 14.56 -11.86 -2.67
CA ASP A 116 15.31 -13.10 -2.42
C ASP A 116 14.51 -14.38 -2.77
N GLY A 117 13.28 -14.25 -3.29
CA GLY A 117 12.45 -15.35 -3.78
C GLY A 117 11.48 -15.96 -2.77
N MET A 118 11.34 -15.39 -1.56
CA MET A 118 10.28 -15.80 -0.63
C MET A 118 8.91 -15.33 -1.11
N THR A 119 7.87 -16.10 -0.82
CA THR A 119 6.49 -15.70 -1.08
C THR A 119 5.90 -14.90 0.10
N ILE A 120 4.81 -14.16 -0.15
CA ILE A 120 4.07 -13.48 0.93
C ILE A 120 3.61 -14.48 2.00
N ASP A 121 3.23 -15.70 1.58
CA ASP A 121 2.77 -16.75 2.49
C ASP A 121 3.93 -17.28 3.37
N ASP A 122 5.12 -17.45 2.80
CA ASP A 122 6.32 -17.84 3.57
C ASP A 122 6.66 -16.78 4.63
N ILE A 123 6.62 -15.51 4.23
CA ILE A 123 6.86 -14.40 5.14
C ILE A 123 5.79 -14.39 6.25
N ALA A 124 4.51 -14.46 5.88
CA ALA A 124 3.38 -14.44 6.82
C ALA A 124 3.48 -15.54 7.88
N ASN A 125 3.78 -16.77 7.45
CA ASN A 125 3.98 -17.91 8.33
C ASN A 125 5.19 -17.70 9.26
N ARG A 126 6.28 -17.17 8.73
CA ARG A 126 7.52 -16.96 9.48
C ARG A 126 7.38 -15.86 10.54
N VAL A 127 6.72 -14.74 10.21
CA VAL A 127 6.51 -13.61 11.14
C VAL A 127 5.23 -13.74 11.98
N LYS A 128 4.45 -14.81 11.80
CA LYS A 128 3.17 -15.07 12.48
C LYS A 128 2.17 -13.92 12.29
N MET A 129 2.14 -13.37 11.10
CA MET A 129 1.20 -12.33 10.69
C MET A 129 0.23 -12.86 9.62
N SER A 130 -0.91 -12.18 9.43
CA SER A 130 -1.79 -12.49 8.31
C SER A 130 -1.14 -12.08 6.98
N ARG A 131 -1.44 -12.81 5.90
CA ARG A 131 -1.03 -12.48 4.53
C ARG A 131 -1.37 -11.04 4.15
N THR A 132 -2.58 -10.58 4.52
CA THR A 132 -3.03 -9.21 4.28
C THR A 132 -2.11 -8.21 4.97
N ARG A 133 -1.73 -8.47 6.22
CA ARG A 133 -0.85 -7.57 6.98
C ARG A 133 0.55 -7.49 6.38
N VAL A 134 1.12 -8.63 5.97
CA VAL A 134 2.40 -8.63 5.23
C VAL A 134 2.27 -7.85 3.92
N GLY A 135 1.15 -8.02 3.20
CA GLY A 135 0.85 -7.25 1.99
C GLY A 135 0.87 -5.74 2.23
N GLU A 136 0.30 -5.25 3.35
CA GLU A 136 0.33 -3.83 3.72
C GLU A 136 1.75 -3.29 3.94
N PHE A 137 2.67 -4.10 4.44
CA PHE A 137 4.07 -3.73 4.64
C PHE A 137 4.83 -3.64 3.32
N VAL A 138 4.74 -4.68 2.48
CA VAL A 138 5.60 -4.81 1.29
C VAL A 138 5.28 -3.82 0.18
N VAL A 139 4.10 -3.21 0.18
CA VAL A 139 3.74 -2.19 -0.84
C VAL A 139 4.68 -0.99 -0.82
N ILE A 140 5.38 -0.75 0.30
CA ILE A 140 6.36 0.34 0.45
C ILE A 140 7.44 0.29 -0.64
N ARG A 141 7.81 -0.91 -1.14
CA ARG A 141 8.83 -1.07 -2.19
C ARG A 141 8.48 -0.30 -3.47
N ASN A 142 7.18 -0.24 -3.79
CA ASN A 142 6.66 0.35 -5.03
C ASN A 142 6.25 1.81 -4.87
N LEU A 143 6.34 2.38 -3.66
CA LEU A 143 6.01 3.78 -3.43
C LEU A 143 7.14 4.69 -3.93
N PRO A 144 6.81 5.91 -4.40
CA PRO A 144 7.77 6.92 -4.80
C PRO A 144 8.77 7.25 -3.69
N MET A 145 9.98 7.68 -4.08
CA MET A 145 11.07 7.93 -3.16
C MET A 145 10.74 9.00 -2.12
N GLU A 146 9.99 10.04 -2.51
CA GLU A 146 9.53 11.10 -1.61
C GLU A 146 8.66 10.55 -0.48
N ILE A 147 7.75 9.63 -0.80
CA ILE A 147 6.87 8.97 0.19
C ILE A 147 7.69 8.05 1.12
N LYS A 148 8.69 7.35 0.58
CA LYS A 148 9.63 6.55 1.39
C LYS A 148 10.41 7.42 2.37
N GLU A 149 10.84 8.60 1.94
CA GLU A 149 11.54 9.54 2.80
C GLU A 149 10.63 10.08 3.92
N HIS A 150 9.37 10.36 3.63
CA HIS A 150 8.39 10.67 4.68
C HIS A 150 8.22 9.52 5.67
N ALA A 151 8.15 8.28 5.20
CA ALA A 151 8.03 7.12 6.07
C ALA A 151 9.24 6.98 7.02
N ARG A 152 10.45 7.32 6.56
CA ARG A 152 11.66 7.35 7.40
C ARG A 152 11.64 8.47 8.43
N ARG A 153 11.23 9.69 8.03
CA ARG A 153 11.28 10.88 8.88
C ARG A 153 10.13 10.94 9.89
N THR A 154 8.97 10.41 9.54
CA THR A 154 7.76 10.50 10.36
C THR A 154 7.13 9.12 10.61
N PRO A 155 7.86 8.16 11.21
CA PRO A 155 7.40 6.77 11.32
C PRO A 155 6.10 6.62 12.12
N LYS A 156 5.84 7.51 13.08
CA LYS A 156 4.61 7.49 13.87
C LYS A 156 3.35 7.78 13.05
N LYS A 157 3.45 8.61 11.98
CA LYS A 157 2.33 8.90 11.07
C LYS A 157 2.25 7.89 9.91
N MET A 158 3.37 7.31 9.50
CA MET A 158 3.51 6.47 8.31
C MET A 158 3.50 4.98 8.68
N SER A 159 2.32 4.46 9.03
CA SER A 159 2.12 3.04 9.31
C SER A 159 1.94 2.20 8.04
N ALA A 160 2.02 0.86 8.15
CA ALA A 160 1.81 -0.05 7.03
C ALA A 160 0.42 0.11 6.38
N SER A 161 -0.62 0.38 7.18
CA SER A 161 -1.95 0.67 6.63
C SER A 161 -1.99 1.97 5.84
N VAL A 162 -1.19 2.98 6.21
CA VAL A 162 -1.02 4.21 5.42
C VAL A 162 -0.32 3.89 4.10
N PHE A 163 0.71 3.05 4.09
CA PHE A 163 1.37 2.61 2.84
C PHE A 163 0.37 1.96 1.89
N ALA A 164 -0.49 1.05 2.40
CA ALA A 164 -1.50 0.39 1.60
C ALA A 164 -2.51 1.37 0.98
N ILE A 165 -2.97 2.37 1.75
CA ILE A 165 -3.89 3.39 1.25
C ILE A 165 -3.23 4.24 0.16
N ILE A 166 -2.00 4.72 0.40
CA ILE A 166 -1.26 5.53 -0.57
C ILE A 166 -0.96 4.73 -1.84
N SER A 167 -0.59 3.44 -1.71
CA SER A 167 -0.43 2.55 -2.85
C SER A 167 -1.72 2.39 -3.66
N SER A 168 -2.87 2.29 -2.99
CA SER A 168 -4.19 2.26 -3.67
C SER A 168 -4.48 3.56 -4.42
N ILE A 169 -4.11 4.72 -3.87
CA ILE A 169 -4.21 6.02 -4.54
C ILE A 169 -3.30 6.06 -5.77
N LEU A 170 -2.05 5.66 -5.62
CA LEU A 170 -1.06 5.61 -6.70
C LEU A 170 -1.54 4.76 -7.87
N ASN A 171 -2.06 3.56 -7.60
CA ASN A 171 -2.54 2.63 -8.62
C ASN A 171 -3.79 3.13 -9.38
N LYS A 172 -4.55 4.08 -8.81
CA LYS A 172 -5.80 4.59 -9.39
C LYS A 172 -5.73 6.04 -9.86
N SER A 173 -4.59 6.69 -9.66
CA SER A 173 -4.35 8.08 -10.06
C SER A 173 -2.93 8.25 -10.61
N SER A 174 -2.35 9.44 -10.50
CA SER A 174 -0.96 9.72 -10.84
C SER A 174 -0.06 9.73 -9.62
N GLU A 175 1.26 9.61 -9.85
CA GLU A 175 2.29 9.71 -8.83
C GLU A 175 2.23 11.07 -8.12
N ASP A 176 2.15 12.18 -8.88
CA ASP A 176 2.03 13.54 -8.33
C ASP A 176 0.81 13.68 -7.40
N LYS A 177 -0.30 13.04 -7.75
CA LYS A 177 -1.51 13.07 -6.92
C LYS A 177 -1.31 12.31 -5.61
N ALA A 178 -0.67 11.14 -5.67
CA ALA A 178 -0.36 10.34 -4.49
C ALA A 178 0.62 11.09 -3.56
N ILE A 179 1.67 11.68 -4.10
CA ILE A 179 2.63 12.51 -3.37
C ILE A 179 1.94 13.71 -2.73
N SER A 180 1.14 14.47 -3.49
CA SER A 180 0.40 15.64 -2.98
C SER A 180 -0.51 15.30 -1.80
N ILE A 181 -1.22 14.17 -1.87
CA ILE A 181 -2.09 13.70 -0.78
C ILE A 181 -1.26 13.26 0.44
N CYS A 182 -0.15 12.56 0.21
CA CYS A 182 0.77 12.18 1.27
C CYS A 182 1.34 13.40 2.00
N ASN A 183 1.80 14.41 1.25
CA ASN A 183 2.32 15.66 1.80
C ASN A 183 1.30 16.39 2.67
N LYS A 184 0.03 16.49 2.21
CA LYS A 184 -1.07 17.05 3.00
C LYS A 184 -1.32 16.26 4.28
N TYR A 185 -1.31 14.92 4.19
CA TYR A 185 -1.50 14.05 5.35
C TYR A 185 -0.41 14.26 6.41
N ILE A 186 0.84 14.42 5.99
CA ILE A 186 1.98 14.60 6.91
C ILE A 186 2.04 16.01 7.48
N ALA A 187 1.86 17.03 6.65
CA ALA A 187 1.96 18.43 7.05
C ALA A 187 0.79 18.91 7.91
N GLY A 188 -0.39 18.30 7.78
CA GLY A 188 -1.60 18.70 8.49
C GLY A 188 -1.96 17.76 9.64
N ASP A 189 -3.00 18.14 10.39
CA ASP A 189 -3.62 17.31 11.41
C ASP A 189 -4.70 16.38 10.84
N HIS A 190 -4.42 15.86 9.62
CA HIS A 190 -5.32 14.95 8.95
C HIS A 190 -5.27 13.56 9.57
N THR A 191 -6.45 12.98 9.77
CA THR A 191 -6.60 11.65 10.35
C THR A 191 -6.46 10.55 9.29
N HIS A 192 -6.25 9.32 9.75
CA HIS A 192 -6.30 8.14 8.90
C HIS A 192 -7.64 7.98 8.15
N ALA A 193 -8.75 8.43 8.77
CA ALA A 193 -10.07 8.45 8.14
C ALA A 193 -10.13 9.42 6.95
N TRP A 194 -9.51 10.59 7.05
CA TRP A 194 -9.40 11.53 5.94
C TRP A 194 -8.64 10.89 4.74
N LEU A 195 -7.53 10.22 5.01
CA LEU A 195 -6.75 9.57 3.95
C LEU A 195 -7.55 8.46 3.25
N ARG A 196 -8.31 7.66 4.01
CA ARG A 196 -9.23 6.65 3.45
C ARG A 196 -10.32 7.28 2.57
N LYS A 197 -10.88 8.41 2.99
CA LYS A 197 -11.88 9.15 2.21
C LYS A 197 -11.31 9.60 0.87
N GLN A 198 -10.09 10.16 0.85
CA GLN A 198 -9.41 10.53 -0.39
C GLN A 198 -9.22 9.32 -1.33
N ALA A 199 -8.83 8.17 -0.81
CA ALA A 199 -8.68 6.95 -1.59
C ALA A 199 -10.02 6.45 -2.16
N SER A 200 -11.11 6.55 -1.38
CA SER A 200 -12.46 6.17 -1.83
C SER A 200 -12.94 7.07 -2.97
N GLU A 201 -12.84 8.40 -2.82
CA GLU A 201 -13.22 9.37 -3.84
C GLU A 201 -12.47 9.14 -5.18
N ILE A 202 -11.17 8.87 -5.10
CA ILE A 202 -10.35 8.55 -6.29
C ILE A 202 -10.81 7.24 -6.92
N SER A 203 -11.09 6.22 -6.09
CA SER A 203 -11.58 4.92 -6.56
C SER A 203 -12.92 5.04 -7.30
N GLU A 204 -13.86 5.80 -6.76
CA GLU A 204 -15.18 6.03 -7.38
C GLU A 204 -15.04 6.80 -8.70
N ASN A 205 -14.23 7.85 -8.73
CA ASN A 205 -13.97 8.61 -9.95
C ASN A 205 -13.29 7.76 -11.03
N SER A 206 -12.37 6.87 -10.65
CA SER A 206 -11.73 5.93 -11.57
C SER A 206 -12.73 4.93 -12.15
N ARG A 207 -13.63 4.39 -11.31
CA ARG A 207 -14.71 3.49 -11.77
C ARG A 207 -15.67 4.19 -12.72
N LYS A 208 -16.09 5.43 -12.41
CA LYS A 208 -16.96 6.24 -13.29
C LYS A 208 -16.29 6.51 -14.65
N LYS A 209 -15.00 6.85 -14.66
CA LYS A 209 -14.24 7.02 -15.90
C LYS A 209 -14.15 5.73 -16.72
N SER A 210 -13.88 4.60 -16.06
CA SER A 210 -13.82 3.30 -16.73
C SER A 210 -15.19 2.89 -17.29
N ALA A 211 -16.26 3.04 -16.53
CA ALA A 211 -17.63 2.73 -16.98
C ALA A 211 -18.06 3.60 -18.17
N ASN A 212 -17.61 4.86 -18.21
CA ASN A 212 -17.91 5.78 -19.32
C ASN A 212 -16.97 5.64 -20.53
N SER A 213 -15.94 4.78 -20.46
CA SER A 213 -15.05 4.57 -21.59
C SER A 213 -15.78 3.95 -22.78
N VAL A 214 -15.51 4.47 -23.99
CA VAL A 214 -16.09 3.95 -25.22
C VAL A 214 -15.34 2.70 -25.62
N GLN A 215 -16.04 1.56 -25.66
CA GLN A 215 -15.48 0.25 -26.09
C GLN A 215 -15.58 0.06 -27.60
N TYR A 216 -16.68 0.51 -28.19
CA TYR A 216 -16.95 0.37 -29.60
C TYR A 216 -17.63 1.63 -30.11
N GLN A 217 -17.19 2.12 -31.28
CA GLN A 217 -17.81 3.23 -31.99
C GLN A 217 -17.79 2.99 -33.47
N ARG A 218 -18.92 3.22 -34.15
CA ARG A 218 -19.04 3.17 -35.60
C ARG A 218 -19.83 4.38 -36.10
N ARG A 219 -19.39 4.94 -37.22
CA ARG A 219 -20.08 6.05 -37.86
C ARG A 219 -21.02 5.53 -38.96
N TYR A 220 -22.19 6.17 -39.08
CA TYR A 220 -23.19 5.93 -40.09
C TYR A 220 -23.64 7.27 -40.65
N GLY A 221 -23.13 7.61 -41.86
CA GLY A 221 -23.39 8.96 -42.42
C GLY A 221 -22.99 10.09 -41.45
N GLN A 222 -23.93 10.94 -41.08
CA GLN A 222 -23.74 12.04 -40.11
C GLN A 222 -23.92 11.59 -38.68
N GLY A 223 -24.31 10.33 -38.46
CA GLY A 223 -24.56 9.75 -37.12
C GLY A 223 -23.48 8.82 -36.63
N HIS A 224 -23.71 8.26 -35.43
CA HIS A 224 -22.82 7.28 -34.81
C HIS A 224 -23.57 6.29 -33.92
N TYR A 225 -23.03 5.12 -33.82
CA TYR A 225 -23.30 4.14 -32.78
C TYR A 225 -22.12 4.12 -31.81
N ARG A 226 -22.40 4.18 -30.51
CA ARG A 226 -21.39 4.15 -29.48
C ARG A 226 -21.82 3.21 -28.35
N GLN A 227 -20.91 2.31 -27.98
CA GLN A 227 -21.07 1.40 -26.84
C GLN A 227 -20.07 1.77 -25.75
N ARG A 228 -20.52 1.88 -24.52
CA ARG A 228 -19.70 2.16 -23.34
C ARG A 228 -19.41 0.86 -22.57
N ALA A 229 -18.35 0.88 -21.79
CA ALA A 229 -17.97 -0.27 -20.94
C ALA A 229 -19.03 -0.61 -19.88
N SER A 230 -19.89 0.34 -19.51
CA SER A 230 -21.05 0.15 -18.65
C SER A 230 -22.18 -0.70 -19.28
N GLY A 231 -22.08 -1.03 -20.58
CA GLY A 231 -23.16 -1.63 -21.35
C GLY A 231 -24.14 -0.59 -21.94
N GLN A 232 -23.96 0.69 -21.63
CA GLN A 232 -24.76 1.76 -22.22
C GLN A 232 -24.50 1.86 -23.72
N VAL A 233 -25.57 1.86 -24.50
CA VAL A 233 -25.55 2.04 -25.95
C VAL A 233 -26.19 3.38 -26.30
N GLU A 234 -25.53 4.13 -27.17
CA GLU A 234 -26.00 5.40 -27.72
C GLU A 234 -26.02 5.29 -29.24
N LEU A 235 -27.21 5.47 -29.83
CA LEU A 235 -27.41 5.51 -31.27
C LEU A 235 -27.89 6.91 -31.65
N ASN A 236 -27.09 7.60 -32.45
CA ASN A 236 -27.44 8.90 -33.03
C ASN A 236 -27.32 8.75 -34.55
N VAL A 237 -28.42 8.79 -35.25
CA VAL A 237 -28.49 8.65 -36.71
C VAL A 237 -29.43 9.68 -37.31
N VAL A 238 -29.08 10.15 -38.50
CA VAL A 238 -29.93 11.00 -39.33
C VAL A 238 -30.38 10.13 -40.50
N ILE A 239 -31.68 9.97 -40.64
CA ILE A 239 -32.31 9.26 -41.77
C ILE A 239 -32.67 10.30 -42.85
N PRO A 240 -31.93 10.35 -43.97
CA PRO A 240 -32.15 11.38 -44.98
C PRO A 240 -33.52 11.31 -45.62
N ASP A 241 -34.04 10.09 -45.81
CA ASP A 241 -35.38 9.91 -46.34
C ASP A 241 -36.38 9.72 -45.18
N THR A 242 -37.14 10.77 -44.91
CA THR A 242 -38.12 10.83 -43.81
C THR A 242 -39.22 9.82 -43.93
N SER A 243 -39.51 9.28 -45.13
CA SER A 243 -40.52 8.23 -45.35
C SER A 243 -40.14 6.91 -44.70
N LEU A 244 -38.82 6.67 -44.50
CA LEU A 244 -38.28 5.45 -43.87
C LEU A 244 -38.20 5.51 -42.33
N VAL A 245 -38.50 6.69 -41.74
CA VAL A 245 -38.37 6.86 -40.26
C VAL A 245 -39.34 5.91 -39.52
N THR A 246 -40.56 5.77 -40.00
CA THR A 246 -41.57 4.90 -39.38
C THR A 246 -41.12 3.44 -39.38
N GLN A 247 -40.59 2.96 -40.51
CA GLN A 247 -40.08 1.60 -40.63
C GLN A 247 -38.85 1.41 -39.75
N PHE A 248 -37.93 2.35 -39.76
CA PHE A 248 -36.74 2.31 -38.93
C PHE A 248 -37.11 2.21 -37.43
N ASN A 249 -38.07 2.99 -36.95
CA ASN A 249 -38.52 2.92 -35.57
C ASN A 249 -39.12 1.59 -35.21
N ALA A 250 -39.94 0.98 -36.12
CA ALA A 250 -40.53 -0.34 -35.91
C ALA A 250 -39.46 -1.44 -35.80
N ASP A 251 -38.47 -1.43 -36.72
CA ASP A 251 -37.36 -2.37 -36.74
C ASP A 251 -36.49 -2.22 -35.47
N LEU A 252 -36.21 -0.98 -35.04
CA LEU A 252 -35.45 -0.69 -33.82
C LEU A 252 -36.18 -1.17 -32.58
N GLU A 253 -37.51 -0.95 -32.51
CA GLU A 253 -38.35 -1.41 -31.38
C GLU A 253 -38.37 -2.94 -31.29
N GLU A 254 -38.47 -3.63 -32.42
CA GLU A 254 -38.40 -5.10 -32.46
C GLU A 254 -37.03 -5.60 -31.97
N LEU A 255 -35.95 -4.94 -32.39
CA LEU A 255 -34.62 -5.25 -31.95
C LEU A 255 -34.48 -5.05 -30.43
N LEU A 256 -34.96 -3.93 -29.89
CA LEU A 256 -34.87 -3.60 -28.47
C LEU A 256 -35.68 -4.60 -27.60
N LYS A 257 -36.86 -5.00 -28.03
CA LYS A 257 -37.67 -6.03 -27.35
C LYS A 257 -36.97 -7.38 -27.20
N LYS A 258 -36.06 -7.69 -28.12
CA LYS A 258 -35.25 -8.92 -28.09
C LYS A 258 -34.19 -8.93 -27.00
N TYR A 259 -33.64 -7.77 -26.64
CA TYR A 259 -32.47 -7.66 -25.77
C TYR A 259 -32.70 -6.92 -24.44
N LEU A 260 -33.83 -6.20 -24.32
CA LEU A 260 -34.17 -5.50 -23.09
C LEU A 260 -35.38 -6.20 -22.42
N PRO A 261 -35.36 -6.30 -21.06
CA PRO A 261 -36.54 -6.80 -20.35
C PRO A 261 -37.72 -5.86 -20.64
N GLN A 262 -38.90 -6.45 -20.94
CA GLN A 262 -40.12 -5.66 -21.09
C GLN A 262 -40.44 -5.05 -19.71
N GLU A 263 -40.61 -3.74 -19.64
CA GLU A 263 -41.24 -3.11 -18.47
C GLU A 263 -42.65 -3.67 -18.34
N THR A 264 -42.93 -4.38 -17.25
CA THR A 264 -44.30 -4.71 -16.88
C THR A 264 -45.02 -3.39 -16.64
N ALA A 265 -46.06 -3.15 -17.44
CA ALA A 265 -46.92 -2.00 -17.32
C ALA A 265 -47.74 -2.08 -16.02
N ASP A 266 -47.15 -1.72 -14.90
CA ASP A 266 -47.85 -1.56 -13.63
C ASP A 266 -47.19 -0.40 -12.85
N ALA A 267 -47.49 0.82 -13.22
CA ALA A 267 -47.43 1.99 -12.37
C ALA A 267 -48.08 3.21 -13.03
N ASN A 268 -49.37 3.08 -13.37
CA ASN A 268 -50.23 4.26 -13.53
C ASN A 268 -51.20 4.30 -12.35
N GLY A 269 -50.69 4.65 -11.16
CA GLY A 269 -51.49 5.08 -10.03
C GLY A 269 -51.91 6.52 -10.24
N THR A 270 -53.14 6.70 -10.61
CA THR A 270 -53.92 7.93 -10.60
C THR A 270 -53.60 8.80 -9.37
N ALA A 271 -53.02 9.95 -9.58
CA ALA A 271 -53.00 11.04 -8.61
C ALA A 271 -54.39 11.68 -8.58
N GLU A 272 -55.22 11.28 -7.63
CA GLU A 272 -56.39 12.06 -7.20
C GLU A 272 -55.84 13.20 -6.33
N GLY A 273 -56.14 14.43 -6.77
CA GLY A 273 -55.87 15.65 -6.03
C GLY A 273 -56.79 15.77 -4.80
N PRO A 274 -56.33 16.46 -3.76
CA PRO A 274 -57.19 16.74 -2.61
C PRO A 274 -58.18 17.85 -2.94
N ASP A 275 -59.46 17.50 -2.93
CA ASP A 275 -60.56 18.48 -2.86
C ASP A 275 -60.48 19.27 -1.54
N THR A 276 -60.45 20.57 -1.72
CA THR A 276 -60.75 21.54 -0.66
C THR A 276 -62.24 21.52 -0.38
N ASP A 277 -62.63 21.21 0.85
CA ASP A 277 -63.82 21.86 1.43
C ASP A 277 -63.66 22.09 2.92
N SER A 278 -63.93 23.33 3.23
CA SER A 278 -64.06 24.00 4.50
C SER A 278 -65.22 23.45 5.34
N GLU A 279 -65.08 23.51 6.64
CA GLU A 279 -66.01 24.09 7.66
C GLU A 279 -65.70 23.53 9.02
N SER A 280 -65.23 24.31 9.89
CA SER A 280 -65.86 25.10 10.98
C SER A 280 -66.36 24.30 12.17
N THR A 281 -66.08 24.93 13.33
CA THR A 281 -66.64 24.75 14.69
C THR A 281 -66.10 23.57 15.49
N GLY A 282 -65.62 23.71 16.69
CA GLY A 282 -65.87 24.54 17.79
C GLY A 282 -65.50 23.83 19.07
N SER A 283 -64.90 24.57 19.93
CA SER A 283 -65.04 24.58 21.41
C SER A 283 -64.65 23.37 22.27
N THR A 284 -63.76 23.67 23.18
CA THR A 284 -63.82 23.64 24.65
C THR A 284 -63.31 22.40 25.40
N SER A 285 -62.36 22.71 26.25
CA SER A 285 -62.11 22.26 27.65
C SER A 285 -61.88 20.74 27.90
N GLU A 286 -60.78 20.38 28.43
CA GLU A 286 -60.23 20.42 29.79
C GLU A 286 -58.72 20.09 29.76
#